data_8352d67e89546ebbfb55ede2df6bfaf0
#
_entry.id   8352d67e89546ebbfb55ede2df6bfaf0
#
_cell.length_a   1.000
_cell.length_b   1.000
_cell.length_c   1.000
_cell.angle_alpha   90.00
_cell.angle_beta   90.00
_cell.angle_gamma   90.00
#
_symmetry.space_group_name_H-M   'P 1'
#
loop_
_entity.id
_entity.type
_entity.pdbx_description
1 polymer ?
#
loop_
_entity_poly.entity_id
_entity_poly.type
_entity_poly.pdbx_seq_one_letter_code
_entity_poly.pdbx_strand_id
1 'polypeptide(L)'
;YTTLFRSDDIFIVVDPGNYSVTYKLFNYENHLSPDDHFANLKRLIQAVAGKAHRVSVIMPSLYGGRQHRRVSRESLDCAVALQELQAMGVKNIITFDAHDPRLMNAVPLMSFDNAMPTYQVLKNLLKKNPEISFDKDKFIVVSPDEGAMSRNMYFSSVLGCNLGMFYKRRDYTRVVNGRNPIVAHEYLGDSVEGKTVFVADDIIASGESMLEVATNL
;
A
#
# COMPACT_ATOMS: atom_id res chain seq x y z
N TYR A 1 33.07 -6.70 13.94
CA TYR A 1 31.68 -7.01 13.57
C TYR A 1 31.47 -7.16 12.05
N THR A 2 32.44 -6.76 11.23
CA THR A 2 32.35 -6.80 9.76
C THR A 2 32.51 -8.19 9.14
N THR A 3 32.87 -9.19 9.92
CA THR A 3 32.99 -10.59 9.47
C THR A 3 31.65 -11.35 9.55
N LEU A 4 30.68 -10.83 10.31
CA LEU A 4 29.40 -11.52 10.55
C LEU A 4 28.49 -11.62 9.31
N PHE A 5 28.66 -10.72 8.32
CA PHE A 5 27.80 -10.66 7.12
C PHE A 5 28.54 -10.93 5.82
N ARG A 6 29.77 -11.46 5.92
CA ARG A 6 30.58 -11.67 4.72
C ARG A 6 30.01 -12.81 3.89
N SER A 7 29.68 -12.50 2.64
CA SER A 7 29.11 -13.44 1.67
C SER A 7 27.71 -13.99 2.02
N ASP A 8 27.01 -13.37 3.00
CA ASP A 8 25.65 -13.74 3.33
C ASP A 8 24.61 -12.98 2.50
N ASP A 9 23.42 -13.54 2.39
CA ASP A 9 22.24 -12.86 1.88
C ASP A 9 21.61 -12.06 3.04
N ILE A 10 21.54 -10.75 2.89
CA ILE A 10 21.01 -9.85 3.91
C ILE A 10 19.60 -9.42 3.56
N PHE A 11 18.68 -9.57 4.50
CA PHE A 11 17.32 -9.06 4.42
C PHE A 11 17.16 -7.90 5.41
N ILE A 12 16.85 -6.72 4.89
CA ILE A 12 16.58 -5.52 5.71
C ILE A 12 15.08 -5.29 5.69
N VAL A 13 14.45 -5.34 6.87
CA VAL A 13 13.03 -5.04 7.04
C VAL A 13 12.89 -3.59 7.47
N VAL A 14 12.09 -2.82 6.76
CA VAL A 14 11.80 -1.42 7.08
C VAL A 14 10.33 -1.11 6.85
N ASP A 15 9.71 -0.44 7.80
CA ASP A 15 8.36 0.10 7.67
C ASP A 15 8.41 1.63 7.74
N PRO A 16 8.41 2.31 6.56
CA PRO A 16 8.43 3.78 6.52
C PRO A 16 7.20 4.43 7.14
N GLY A 17 6.10 3.70 7.27
CA GLY A 17 4.86 4.17 7.90
C GLY A 17 4.86 4.07 9.42
N ASN A 18 5.89 3.49 10.03
CA ASN A 18 5.92 3.26 11.49
C ASN A 18 6.17 4.54 12.27
N TYR A 19 5.10 5.19 12.68
CA TYR A 19 5.12 6.41 13.47
C TYR A 19 5.36 6.15 14.98
N SER A 20 5.45 4.91 15.43
CA SER A 20 5.66 4.58 16.84
C SER A 20 7.11 4.71 17.30
N VAL A 21 8.06 4.76 16.37
CA VAL A 21 9.48 4.91 16.69
C VAL A 21 9.79 6.37 16.97
N THR A 22 10.35 6.63 18.15
CA THR A 22 10.67 7.97 18.62
C THR A 22 12.17 8.14 18.93
N TYR A 23 12.60 9.39 18.93
CA TYR A 23 13.92 9.79 19.40
C TYR A 23 13.84 11.11 20.18
N LYS A 24 14.79 11.36 21.07
CA LYS A 24 14.87 12.60 21.84
C LYS A 24 15.88 13.56 21.22
N LEU A 25 15.45 14.79 20.98
CA LEU A 25 16.29 15.90 20.55
C LEU A 25 15.92 17.15 21.36
N PHE A 26 16.91 17.77 22.01
CA PHE A 26 16.72 18.93 22.90
C PHE A 26 15.61 18.76 23.96
N ASN A 27 15.55 17.56 24.57
CA ASN A 27 14.52 17.14 25.54
C ASN A 27 13.08 17.00 24.98
N TYR A 28 12.88 17.18 23.68
CA TYR A 28 11.61 16.88 23.02
C TYR A 28 11.64 15.46 22.46
N GLU A 29 10.52 14.77 22.58
CA GLU A 29 10.29 13.51 21.90
C GLU A 29 9.76 13.76 20.50
N ASN A 30 10.43 13.18 19.50
CA ASN A 30 10.09 13.33 18.09
C ASN A 30 9.82 11.95 17.50
N HIS A 31 8.82 11.84 16.65
CA HIS A 31 8.54 10.62 15.89
C HIS A 31 9.39 10.59 14.61
N LEU A 32 9.84 9.39 14.23
CA LEU A 32 10.49 9.23 12.94
C LEU A 32 9.46 9.42 11.82
N SER A 33 9.82 10.27 10.87
CA SER A 33 9.08 10.44 9.62
C SER A 33 9.37 9.31 8.63
N PRO A 34 8.58 9.15 7.56
CA PRO A 34 8.93 8.25 6.45
C PRO A 34 10.32 8.53 5.88
N ASP A 35 10.72 9.79 5.79
CA ASP A 35 12.05 10.20 5.30
C ASP A 35 13.16 9.75 6.24
N ASP A 36 12.96 9.82 7.55
CA ASP A 36 13.92 9.33 8.54
C ASP A 36 14.12 7.82 8.41
N HIS A 37 13.03 7.06 8.27
CA HIS A 37 13.08 5.62 8.04
C HIS A 37 13.82 5.28 6.74
N PHE A 38 13.54 5.99 5.66
CA PHE A 38 14.21 5.79 4.39
C PHE A 38 15.70 6.16 4.45
N ALA A 39 16.05 7.25 5.14
CA ALA A 39 17.44 7.62 5.39
C ALA A 39 18.18 6.56 6.23
N ASN A 40 17.52 5.99 7.24
CA ASN A 40 18.08 4.90 8.06
C ASN A 40 18.28 3.62 7.24
N LEU A 41 17.35 3.27 6.37
CA LEU A 41 17.51 2.17 5.41
C LEU A 41 18.78 2.35 4.56
N LYS A 42 18.97 3.54 3.97
CA LYS A 42 20.16 3.83 3.17
C LYS A 42 21.46 3.68 3.98
N ARG A 43 21.48 4.11 5.23
CA ARG A 43 22.63 3.92 6.14
C ARG A 43 22.93 2.45 6.42
N LEU A 44 21.88 1.63 6.64
CA LEU A 44 22.02 0.18 6.83
C LEU A 44 22.59 -0.50 5.58
N ILE A 45 22.08 -0.15 4.39
CA ILE A 45 22.59 -0.67 3.13
C ILE A 45 24.06 -0.33 2.97
N GLN A 46 24.46 0.92 3.24
CA GLN A 46 25.87 1.35 3.18
C GLN A 46 26.74 0.55 4.16
N ALA A 47 26.24 0.25 5.35
CA ALA A 47 27.01 -0.47 6.38
C ALA A 47 27.33 -1.92 5.96
N VAL A 48 26.49 -2.56 5.14
CA VAL A 48 26.67 -3.93 4.67
C VAL A 48 27.24 -4.01 3.23
N ALA A 49 27.24 -2.89 2.51
CA ALA A 49 27.72 -2.82 1.13
C ALA A 49 29.17 -3.31 0.99
N GLY A 50 29.44 -4.05 -0.09
CA GLY A 50 30.75 -4.61 -0.38
C GLY A 50 31.16 -5.81 0.49
N LYS A 51 30.29 -6.28 1.39
CA LYS A 51 30.53 -7.45 2.26
C LYS A 51 29.44 -8.50 2.12
N ALA A 52 28.18 -8.09 2.04
CA ALA A 52 27.07 -8.98 1.75
C ALA A 52 27.18 -9.53 0.32
N HIS A 53 26.77 -10.79 0.13
CA HIS A 53 26.62 -11.37 -1.20
C HIS A 53 25.44 -10.70 -1.93
N ARG A 54 24.32 -10.54 -1.24
CA ARG A 54 23.11 -9.92 -1.77
C ARG A 54 22.37 -9.14 -0.67
N VAL A 55 21.80 -8.00 -1.03
CA VAL A 55 20.93 -7.22 -0.16
C VAL A 55 19.53 -7.21 -0.73
N SER A 56 18.57 -7.66 0.07
CA SER A 56 17.14 -7.63 -0.21
C SER A 56 16.45 -6.73 0.82
N VAL A 57 15.50 -5.91 0.37
CA VAL A 57 14.74 -5.02 1.25
C VAL A 57 13.30 -5.50 1.31
N ILE A 58 12.78 -5.71 2.50
CA ILE A 58 11.37 -5.97 2.76
C ILE A 58 10.76 -4.69 3.28
N MET A 59 9.90 -4.07 2.47
CA MET A 59 9.24 -2.81 2.75
C MET A 59 7.72 -3.03 2.61
N PRO A 60 7.02 -3.41 3.69
CA PRO A 60 5.60 -3.77 3.64
C PRO A 60 4.72 -2.71 3.00
N SER A 61 4.96 -1.44 3.30
CA SER A 61 4.37 -0.29 2.63
C SER A 61 5.46 0.52 1.96
N LEU A 62 5.36 0.74 0.65
CA LEU A 62 6.39 1.45 -0.10
C LEU A 62 6.50 2.92 0.32
N TYR A 63 7.73 3.36 0.56
CA TYR A 63 8.03 4.78 0.74
C TYR A 63 7.55 5.59 -0.48
N GLY A 64 6.73 6.61 -0.22
CA GLY A 64 6.15 7.43 -1.27
C GLY A 64 5.22 6.70 -2.24
N GLY A 65 4.62 5.55 -1.86
CA GLY A 65 3.88 4.64 -2.74
C GLY A 65 2.81 5.29 -3.61
N ARG A 66 2.17 6.38 -3.14
CA ARG A 66 1.20 7.15 -3.93
C ARG A 66 1.82 8.04 -5.00
N GLN A 67 3.13 8.31 -4.92
CA GLN A 67 3.92 9.06 -5.91
C GLN A 67 4.53 8.11 -6.95
N HIS A 68 3.69 7.30 -7.58
CA HIS A 68 4.04 6.26 -8.55
C HIS A 68 4.03 6.74 -10.00
N ARG A 69 3.32 7.84 -10.28
CA ARG A 69 3.23 8.47 -11.60
C ARG A 69 3.23 9.98 -11.47
N ARG A 70 3.64 10.65 -12.52
CA ARG A 70 3.60 12.11 -12.62
C ARG A 70 2.44 12.53 -13.51
N VAL A 71 1.56 13.38 -13.01
CA VAL A 71 0.42 13.93 -13.75
C VAL A 71 0.69 15.37 -14.17
N SER A 72 1.43 16.12 -13.35
CA SER A 72 1.81 17.50 -13.63
C SER A 72 3.22 17.80 -13.09
N ARG A 73 3.43 18.99 -12.52
CA ARG A 73 4.71 19.39 -11.91
C ARG A 73 4.81 18.86 -10.47
N GLU A 74 4.93 17.57 -10.35
CA GLU A 74 5.05 16.88 -9.06
C GLU A 74 6.29 15.98 -9.04
N SER A 75 6.75 15.65 -7.86
CA SER A 75 7.84 14.69 -7.66
C SER A 75 7.40 13.26 -8.03
N LEU A 76 8.35 12.37 -8.19
CA LEU A 76 8.12 10.96 -8.48
C LEU A 76 8.80 10.11 -7.38
N ASP A 77 8.48 10.40 -6.13
CA ASP A 77 9.24 9.96 -4.95
C ASP A 77 9.45 8.45 -4.89
N CYS A 78 8.39 7.66 -5.11
CA CYS A 78 8.50 6.22 -5.01
C CYS A 78 9.45 5.62 -6.06
N ALA A 79 9.29 6.03 -7.33
CA ALA A 79 10.14 5.50 -8.40
C ALA A 79 11.61 5.93 -8.22
N VAL A 80 11.85 7.17 -7.82
CA VAL A 80 13.21 7.69 -7.55
C VAL A 80 13.82 6.95 -6.36
N ALA A 81 13.09 6.75 -5.28
CA ALA A 81 13.56 5.99 -4.12
C ALA A 81 13.95 4.55 -4.49
N LEU A 82 13.15 3.86 -5.31
CA LEU A 82 13.49 2.51 -5.80
C LEU A 82 14.75 2.53 -6.66
N GLN A 83 14.92 3.53 -7.52
CA GLN A 83 16.13 3.70 -8.33
C GLN A 83 17.38 4.00 -7.48
N GLU A 84 17.25 4.79 -6.41
CA GLU A 84 18.34 5.01 -5.45
C GLU A 84 18.75 3.69 -4.80
N LEU A 85 17.78 2.87 -4.33
CA LEU A 85 18.09 1.57 -3.73
C LEU A 85 18.76 0.62 -4.72
N GLN A 86 18.30 0.59 -5.99
CA GLN A 86 18.96 -0.17 -7.05
C GLN A 86 20.40 0.30 -7.28
N ALA A 87 20.63 1.61 -7.35
CA ALA A 87 21.98 2.19 -7.52
C ALA A 87 22.91 1.87 -6.33
N MET A 88 22.35 1.74 -5.12
CA MET A 88 23.08 1.31 -3.92
C MET A 88 23.37 -0.20 -3.87
N GLY A 89 22.93 -0.97 -4.87
CA GLY A 89 23.22 -2.39 -5.00
C GLY A 89 22.16 -3.34 -4.41
N VAL A 90 21.00 -2.83 -4.00
CA VAL A 90 19.86 -3.67 -3.62
C VAL A 90 19.45 -4.49 -4.85
N LYS A 91 19.22 -5.79 -4.63
CA LYS A 91 18.86 -6.73 -5.69
C LYS A 91 17.37 -7.07 -5.72
N ASN A 92 16.72 -7.05 -4.56
CA ASN A 92 15.31 -7.41 -4.44
C ASN A 92 14.59 -6.41 -3.54
N ILE A 93 13.39 -6.01 -3.95
CA ILE A 93 12.39 -5.35 -3.11
C ILE A 93 11.22 -6.30 -2.95
N ILE A 94 10.78 -6.51 -1.71
CA ILE A 94 9.59 -7.27 -1.37
C ILE A 94 8.62 -6.30 -0.69
N THR A 95 7.42 -6.18 -1.23
CA THR A 95 6.37 -5.31 -0.70
C THR A 95 5.03 -6.03 -0.67
N PHE A 96 4.05 -5.46 0.03
CA PHE A 96 2.70 -6.00 0.08
C PHE A 96 1.73 -5.00 -0.53
N ASP A 97 0.93 -5.47 -1.50
CA ASP A 97 -0.18 -4.73 -2.11
C ASP A 97 0.22 -3.30 -2.51
N ALA A 98 1.23 -3.18 -3.35
CA ALA A 98 1.70 -1.89 -3.83
C ALA A 98 0.55 -1.11 -4.49
N HIS A 99 0.45 0.19 -4.17
CA HIS A 99 -0.58 1.09 -4.71
C HIS A 99 -0.66 1.05 -6.24
N ASP A 100 0.48 0.94 -6.90
CA ASP A 100 0.57 0.65 -8.34
C ASP A 100 1.68 -0.38 -8.59
N PRO A 101 1.34 -1.62 -8.98
CA PRO A 101 2.33 -2.66 -9.23
C PRO A 101 3.27 -2.33 -10.40
N ARG A 102 2.91 -1.40 -11.28
CA ARG A 102 3.75 -0.95 -12.41
C ARG A 102 5.00 -0.20 -11.97
N LEU A 103 5.14 0.12 -10.68
CA LEU A 103 6.39 0.64 -10.09
C LEU A 103 7.60 -0.26 -10.38
N MET A 104 7.40 -1.56 -10.59
CA MET A 104 8.44 -2.49 -11.05
C MET A 104 9.14 -2.02 -12.33
N ASN A 105 8.42 -1.29 -13.21
CA ASN A 105 8.98 -0.77 -14.46
C ASN A 105 10.02 0.35 -14.24
N ALA A 106 10.06 0.96 -13.06
CA ALA A 106 11.07 1.97 -12.73
C ALA A 106 12.45 1.34 -12.46
N VAL A 107 12.50 0.04 -12.17
CA VAL A 107 13.69 -0.68 -11.73
C VAL A 107 13.85 -2.03 -12.46
N PRO A 108 14.01 -2.02 -13.79
CA PRO A 108 13.98 -3.23 -14.62
C PRO A 108 15.13 -4.20 -14.35
N LEU A 109 16.18 -3.78 -13.64
CA LEU A 109 17.34 -4.61 -13.28
C LEU A 109 17.34 -5.07 -11.82
N MET A 110 16.25 -4.81 -11.09
CA MET A 110 16.04 -5.24 -9.71
C MET A 110 14.76 -6.07 -9.61
N SER A 111 14.79 -7.16 -8.84
CA SER A 111 13.57 -7.91 -8.56
C SER A 111 12.62 -7.07 -7.70
N PHE A 112 11.34 -7.08 -8.08
CA PHE A 112 10.26 -6.41 -7.37
C PHE A 112 9.13 -7.40 -7.12
N ASP A 113 9.04 -7.88 -5.90
CA ASP A 113 8.06 -8.86 -5.47
C ASP A 113 6.91 -8.18 -4.72
N ASN A 114 5.77 -8.08 -5.39
CA ASN A 114 4.55 -7.53 -4.80
C ASN A 114 3.64 -8.66 -4.33
N ALA A 115 3.65 -8.96 -3.04
CA ALA A 115 2.85 -10.03 -2.45
C ALA A 115 1.47 -9.51 -2.02
N MET A 116 0.41 -10.26 -2.35
CA MET A 116 -0.95 -9.94 -1.91
C MET A 116 -1.22 -10.57 -0.53
N PRO A 117 -1.55 -9.79 0.51
CA PRO A 117 -1.77 -10.29 1.87
C PRO A 117 -3.16 -10.92 2.06
N THR A 118 -3.90 -11.18 0.98
CA THR A 118 -5.31 -11.60 0.99
C THR A 118 -5.58 -12.78 1.92
N TYR A 119 -4.76 -13.83 1.86
CA TYR A 119 -4.93 -14.99 2.75
C TYR A 119 -4.83 -14.62 4.23
N GLN A 120 -3.85 -13.81 4.59
CA GLN A 120 -3.64 -13.40 5.98
C GLN A 120 -4.75 -12.46 6.47
N VAL A 121 -5.23 -11.58 5.60
CA VAL A 121 -6.37 -10.68 5.88
C VAL A 121 -7.61 -11.51 6.16
N LEU A 122 -8.00 -12.41 5.26
CA LEU A 122 -9.20 -13.24 5.40
C LEU A 122 -9.11 -14.17 6.60
N LYS A 123 -7.95 -14.81 6.82
CA LYS A 123 -7.72 -15.68 7.98
C LYS A 123 -7.92 -14.92 9.31
N ASN A 124 -7.39 -13.70 9.41
CA ASN A 124 -7.53 -12.90 10.61
C ASN A 124 -8.94 -12.32 10.76
N LEU A 125 -9.59 -11.97 9.66
CA LEU A 125 -10.98 -11.52 9.64
C LEU A 125 -11.88 -12.59 10.25
N LEU A 126 -11.83 -13.82 9.74
CA LEU A 126 -12.62 -14.94 10.26
C LEU A 126 -12.28 -15.32 11.69
N LYS A 127 -10.99 -15.25 12.07
CA LYS A 127 -10.59 -15.54 13.45
C LYS A 127 -11.18 -14.54 14.44
N LYS A 128 -11.30 -13.27 14.06
CA LYS A 128 -11.84 -12.21 14.93
C LYS A 128 -13.35 -12.10 14.87
N ASN A 129 -13.97 -12.54 13.79
CA ASN A 129 -15.41 -12.42 13.51
C ASN A 129 -15.93 -13.77 12.98
N PRO A 130 -16.04 -14.79 13.85
CA PRO A 130 -16.45 -16.15 13.45
C PRO A 130 -17.90 -16.22 12.92
N GLU A 131 -18.69 -15.19 13.18
CA GLU A 131 -20.07 -15.06 12.69
C GLU A 131 -20.16 -14.69 11.20
N ILE A 132 -19.09 -14.21 10.61
CA ILE A 132 -19.08 -13.84 9.19
C ILE A 132 -19.16 -15.09 8.32
N SER A 133 -20.18 -15.12 7.47
CA SER A 133 -20.33 -16.13 6.42
C SER A 133 -20.04 -15.50 5.07
N PHE A 134 -19.21 -16.16 4.26
CA PHE A 134 -18.94 -15.73 2.87
C PHE A 134 -19.99 -16.24 1.87
N ASP A 135 -21.18 -16.62 2.35
CA ASP A 135 -22.29 -16.93 1.47
C ASP A 135 -22.62 -15.72 0.59
N LYS A 136 -22.69 -15.92 -0.73
CA LYS A 136 -22.96 -14.88 -1.73
C LYS A 136 -24.27 -14.11 -1.51
N ASP A 137 -25.23 -14.70 -0.81
CA ASP A 137 -26.50 -14.07 -0.49
C ASP A 137 -26.42 -13.21 0.78
N LYS A 138 -25.37 -13.40 1.60
CA LYS A 138 -25.15 -12.71 2.87
C LYS A 138 -23.89 -11.85 2.92
N PHE A 139 -23.05 -11.93 1.88
CA PHE A 139 -21.76 -11.26 1.85
C PHE A 139 -21.50 -10.66 0.46
N ILE A 140 -20.95 -9.45 0.43
CA ILE A 140 -20.59 -8.77 -0.80
C ILE A 140 -19.28 -8.02 -0.61
N VAL A 141 -18.42 -8.05 -1.63
CA VAL A 141 -17.25 -7.18 -1.70
C VAL A 141 -17.63 -5.88 -2.39
N VAL A 142 -17.21 -4.75 -1.87
CA VAL A 142 -17.47 -3.44 -2.48
C VAL A 142 -16.14 -2.68 -2.65
N SER A 143 -15.85 -2.27 -3.88
CA SER A 143 -14.72 -1.39 -4.15
C SER A 143 -15.05 0.05 -3.77
N PRO A 144 -14.20 0.74 -2.98
CA PRO A 144 -14.45 2.12 -2.57
C PRO A 144 -14.32 3.13 -3.72
N ASP A 145 -13.60 2.76 -4.78
CA ASP A 145 -13.47 3.53 -6.02
C ASP A 145 -12.90 2.66 -7.15
N GLU A 146 -12.68 3.28 -8.31
CA GLU A 146 -12.13 2.60 -9.49
C GLU A 146 -10.68 2.14 -9.28
N GLY A 147 -9.89 2.87 -8.48
CA GLY A 147 -8.49 2.55 -8.21
C GLY A 147 -8.32 1.24 -7.44
N ALA A 148 -9.23 0.96 -6.50
CA ALA A 148 -9.22 -0.26 -5.70
C ALA A 148 -9.90 -1.46 -6.39
N MET A 149 -10.45 -1.29 -7.60
CA MET A 149 -11.28 -2.32 -8.26
C MET A 149 -10.53 -3.63 -8.47
N SER A 150 -9.30 -3.60 -8.98
CA SER A 150 -8.53 -4.83 -9.23
C SER A 150 -8.30 -5.65 -7.96
N ARG A 151 -8.04 -4.99 -6.83
CA ARG A 151 -7.89 -5.61 -5.52
C ARG A 151 -9.18 -6.27 -5.06
N ASN A 152 -10.29 -5.54 -5.15
CA ASN A 152 -11.60 -6.03 -4.72
C ASN A 152 -12.12 -7.14 -5.65
N MET A 153 -11.81 -7.11 -6.95
CA MET A 153 -12.06 -8.24 -7.87
C MET A 153 -11.33 -9.50 -7.41
N TYR A 154 -10.09 -9.37 -6.96
CA TYR A 154 -9.34 -10.51 -6.47
C TYR A 154 -9.98 -11.11 -5.20
N PHE A 155 -10.35 -10.28 -4.23
CA PHE A 155 -11.10 -10.72 -3.03
C PHE A 155 -12.42 -11.39 -3.40
N SER A 156 -13.23 -10.77 -4.25
CA SER A 156 -14.50 -11.33 -4.72
C SER A 156 -14.31 -12.70 -5.40
N SER A 157 -13.30 -12.83 -6.25
CA SER A 157 -13.00 -14.09 -6.93
C SER A 157 -12.56 -15.20 -5.97
N VAL A 158 -11.71 -14.87 -4.97
CA VAL A 158 -11.25 -15.84 -3.97
C VAL A 158 -12.40 -16.30 -3.07
N LEU A 159 -13.33 -15.39 -2.73
CA LEU A 159 -14.46 -15.67 -1.87
C LEU A 159 -15.67 -16.24 -2.60
N GLY A 160 -15.71 -16.17 -3.93
CA GLY A 160 -16.84 -16.61 -4.75
C GLY A 160 -18.12 -15.78 -4.51
N CYS A 161 -18.00 -14.51 -4.11
CA CYS A 161 -19.10 -13.62 -3.82
C CYS A 161 -19.23 -12.48 -4.86
N ASN A 162 -20.35 -11.76 -4.80
CA ASN A 162 -20.62 -10.65 -5.71
C ASN A 162 -19.71 -9.44 -5.39
N LEU A 163 -19.52 -8.59 -6.41
CA LEU A 163 -18.73 -7.37 -6.35
C LEU A 163 -19.60 -6.17 -6.71
N GLY A 164 -19.60 -5.16 -5.84
CA GLY A 164 -20.09 -3.83 -6.13
C GLY A 164 -18.95 -2.82 -6.16
N MET A 165 -19.21 -1.61 -6.62
CA MET A 165 -18.23 -0.53 -6.62
C MET A 165 -18.89 0.84 -6.42
N PHE A 166 -18.10 1.77 -5.88
CA PHE A 166 -18.43 3.18 -5.92
C PHE A 166 -17.76 3.86 -7.10
N TYR A 167 -18.56 4.63 -7.83
CA TYR A 167 -18.11 5.47 -8.92
C TYR A 167 -18.14 6.94 -8.51
N LYS A 168 -16.99 7.61 -8.60
CA LYS A 168 -16.85 9.03 -8.29
C LYS A 168 -17.02 9.87 -9.56
N ARG A 169 -18.24 10.35 -9.81
CA ARG A 169 -18.48 11.28 -10.90
C ARG A 169 -17.95 12.66 -10.54
N ARG A 170 -17.04 13.19 -11.36
CA ARG A 170 -16.45 14.51 -11.19
C ARG A 170 -17.06 15.52 -12.13
N ASP A 171 -17.25 16.75 -11.67
CA ASP A 171 -17.60 17.88 -12.53
C ASP A 171 -16.35 18.45 -13.19
N TYR A 172 -16.12 18.07 -14.43
CA TYR A 172 -14.98 18.57 -15.20
C TYR A 172 -15.18 20.01 -15.73
N THR A 173 -16.36 20.62 -15.53
CA THR A 173 -16.64 22.01 -15.91
C THR A 173 -16.12 23.01 -14.89
N ARG A 174 -15.78 22.56 -13.69
CA ARG A 174 -15.33 23.41 -12.57
C ARG A 174 -14.04 22.89 -11.96
N VAL A 175 -13.21 23.81 -11.50
CA VAL A 175 -12.01 23.50 -10.74
C VAL A 175 -12.10 24.26 -9.39
N VAL A 176 -12.10 23.55 -8.27
CA VAL A 176 -12.13 24.10 -6.93
C VAL A 176 -10.87 23.61 -6.21
N ASN A 177 -10.06 24.54 -5.70
CA ASN A 177 -8.78 24.21 -5.04
C ASN A 177 -7.86 23.30 -5.87
N GLY A 178 -7.81 23.51 -7.19
CA GLY A 178 -6.97 22.72 -8.10
C GLY A 178 -7.50 21.31 -8.44
N ARG A 179 -8.72 20.97 -8.02
CA ARG A 179 -9.36 19.67 -8.27
C ARG A 179 -10.76 19.84 -8.86
N ASN A 180 -11.17 18.89 -9.67
CA ASN A 180 -12.57 18.82 -10.11
C ASN A 180 -13.43 18.28 -8.96
N PRO A 181 -14.47 19.00 -8.52
CA PRO A 181 -15.31 18.57 -7.41
C PRO A 181 -16.04 17.27 -7.75
N ILE A 182 -16.21 16.41 -6.75
CA ILE A 182 -17.05 15.21 -6.86
C ILE A 182 -18.50 15.68 -6.80
N VAL A 183 -19.30 15.36 -7.81
CA VAL A 183 -20.72 15.72 -7.89
C VAL A 183 -21.65 14.57 -7.51
N ALA A 184 -21.17 13.34 -7.61
CA ALA A 184 -21.91 12.17 -7.16
C ALA A 184 -20.95 11.05 -6.78
N HIS A 185 -21.32 10.32 -5.73
CA HIS A 185 -20.68 9.09 -5.30
C HIS A 185 -21.78 8.02 -5.41
N GLU A 186 -21.80 7.32 -6.54
CA GLU A 186 -22.87 6.40 -6.91
C GLU A 186 -22.43 4.97 -6.69
N TYR A 187 -23.23 4.19 -6.01
CA TYR A 187 -23.02 2.75 -5.87
C TYR A 187 -23.54 2.02 -7.11
N LEU A 188 -22.71 1.14 -7.64
CA LEU A 188 -22.99 0.26 -8.77
C LEU A 188 -22.81 -1.19 -8.33
N GLY A 189 -23.89 -1.94 -8.30
CA GLY A 189 -23.87 -3.35 -7.88
C GLY A 189 -25.21 -3.84 -7.41
N ASP A 190 -25.23 -5.07 -6.90
CA ASP A 190 -26.40 -5.69 -6.30
C ASP A 190 -26.76 -5.01 -4.97
N SER A 191 -28.03 -5.12 -4.54
CA SER A 191 -28.45 -4.64 -3.22
C SER A 191 -27.56 -5.19 -2.10
N VAL A 192 -27.15 -4.31 -1.22
CA VAL A 192 -26.36 -4.62 -0.01
C VAL A 192 -27.25 -4.85 1.22
N GLU A 193 -28.56 -4.67 1.08
CA GLU A 193 -29.51 -4.80 2.17
C GLU A 193 -29.43 -6.19 2.83
N GLY A 194 -29.23 -6.21 4.14
CA GLY A 194 -29.11 -7.43 4.93
C GLY A 194 -27.81 -8.21 4.73
N LYS A 195 -26.83 -7.67 3.99
CA LYS A 195 -25.54 -8.32 3.74
C LYS A 195 -24.40 -7.72 4.58
N THR A 196 -23.43 -8.55 4.87
CA THR A 196 -22.12 -8.07 5.34
C THR A 196 -21.34 -7.52 4.16
N VAL A 197 -20.95 -6.27 4.23
CA VAL A 197 -20.16 -5.59 3.20
C VAL A 197 -18.68 -5.58 3.59
N PHE A 198 -17.84 -6.08 2.71
CA PHE A 198 -16.37 -6.04 2.85
C PHE A 198 -15.77 -5.05 1.86
N VAL A 199 -15.05 -4.07 2.38
CA VAL A 199 -14.36 -3.05 1.59
C VAL A 199 -12.87 -3.16 1.83
N ALA A 200 -12.08 -3.26 0.76
CA ALA A 200 -10.62 -3.32 0.85
C ALA A 200 -9.97 -2.20 0.04
N ASP A 201 -8.97 -1.58 0.66
CA ASP A 201 -8.08 -0.63 0.01
C ASP A 201 -6.63 -0.91 0.42
N ASP A 202 -5.64 -0.37 -0.33
CA ASP A 202 -4.22 -0.54 0.00
C ASP A 202 -3.79 0.35 1.15
N ILE A 203 -4.36 1.55 1.24
CA ILE A 203 -4.01 2.54 2.26
C ILE A 203 -5.28 3.20 2.81
N ILE A 204 -5.50 3.05 4.11
CA ILE A 204 -6.50 3.82 4.86
C ILE A 204 -5.75 4.92 5.62
N ALA A 205 -5.74 6.15 5.09
CA ALA A 205 -5.05 7.27 5.69
C ALA A 205 -5.94 8.02 6.71
N SER A 206 -6.83 8.91 6.22
CA SER A 206 -7.79 9.62 7.08
C SER A 206 -9.03 8.79 7.43
N GLY A 207 -9.30 7.74 6.67
CA GLY A 207 -10.54 6.98 6.77
C GLY A 207 -11.75 7.62 6.08
N GLU A 208 -11.60 8.82 5.52
CA GLU A 208 -12.70 9.58 4.91
C GLU A 208 -13.39 8.79 3.79
N SER A 209 -12.62 8.15 2.88
CA SER A 209 -13.20 7.33 1.81
C SER A 209 -14.00 6.14 2.35
N MET A 210 -13.56 5.53 3.47
CA MET A 210 -14.30 4.44 4.10
C MET A 210 -15.58 4.92 4.75
N LEU A 211 -15.56 6.11 5.39
CA LEU A 211 -16.74 6.74 5.97
C LEU A 211 -17.74 7.16 4.88
N GLU A 212 -17.27 7.70 3.75
CA GLU A 212 -18.12 8.00 2.59
C GLU A 212 -18.81 6.76 2.06
N VAL A 213 -18.08 5.65 1.89
CA VAL A 213 -18.66 4.37 1.47
C VAL A 213 -19.73 3.91 2.46
N ALA A 214 -19.42 3.89 3.76
CA ALA A 214 -20.35 3.44 4.78
C ALA A 214 -21.63 4.31 4.91
N THR A 215 -21.53 5.59 4.54
CA THR A 215 -22.67 6.52 4.60
C THR A 215 -23.58 6.40 3.37
N ASN A 216 -23.02 5.98 2.23
CA ASN A 216 -23.74 5.90 0.96
C ASN A 216 -24.23 4.48 0.59
N LEU A 217 -23.95 3.47 1.42
CA LEU A 217 -24.51 2.13 1.35
C LEU A 217 -25.82 2.03 2.13
#